data_4eb1f50b52bdd287f4e8c8daf0347a5c
#
_entry.id   4eb1f50b52bdd287f4e8c8daf0347a5c
#
_cell.length_a   1.000
_cell.length_b   1.000
_cell.length_c   1.000
_cell.angle_alpha   90.00
_cell.angle_beta   90.00
_cell.angle_gamma   90.00
#
_symmetry.space_group_name_H-M   'P 1'
#
loop_
_entity.id
_entity.type
_entity.pdbx_description
1 polymer ?
#
loop_
_entity_poly.entity_id
_entity_poly.type
_entity_poly.pdbx_seq_one_letter_code
_entity_poly.pdbx_strand_id
1 'polypeptide(L)'
;MTSHLCCTSYFMLLILMLSSCDSATNHPLNTTKEVSAAVIPPPAIEIKLNHEVNNYARLIAGLDSVSYKKNETYQKFRSASNSAFAEFRANKLAPIENWRNNELSDSIYNSSAVLYPFSGPDIIYAYTVFPRAQEYNLFGLEPIGQIPNWTVNNQDSLINKLFGIQSALSDQMKLSFFITKRMASSMNKQDIDGVLPVLLFYMARLDLFIQNVHPIMLNDQGLITPCSQQNADGLQIEFLHPGENVIRRLNYFSLDISNKGYDSKPSLGKFMQSFKSTSTLIKSASYCLHEDKYSLIRKNLLDVSRAIVQDDTGIPYSFFNTISWSNRLFGEYTQPIAVFKQFYQADYSEQFKIAATPINFRFGYSDPSSILVARKNTTVQ
;
A
#
# COMPACT_ATOMS: atom_id res chain seq x y z
N MET A 1 38.19 -42.83 -37.06
CA MET A 1 39.46 -42.84 -36.35
C MET A 1 39.15 -42.28 -34.98
N THR A 2 38.82 -43.16 -34.06
CA THR A 2 39.65 -43.69 -32.94
C THR A 2 39.93 -42.61 -31.90
N SER A 3 39.68 -42.69 -30.63
CA SER A 3 39.36 -43.78 -29.68
C SER A 3 39.18 -43.10 -28.30
N HIS A 4 38.18 -43.47 -27.51
CA HIS A 4 38.22 -44.24 -26.28
C HIS A 4 39.22 -43.75 -25.17
N LEU A 5 38.85 -43.57 -23.95
CA LEU A 5 38.56 -44.45 -22.80
C LEU A 5 38.29 -43.54 -21.56
N CYS A 6 37.30 -43.68 -20.74
CA CYS A 6 36.88 -44.68 -19.74
C CYS A 6 37.89 -44.88 -18.60
N CYS A 7 37.44 -44.64 -17.35
CA CYS A 7 37.61 -45.41 -16.14
C CYS A 7 37.21 -44.61 -14.88
N THR A 8 36.11 -44.86 -14.27
CA THR A 8 35.74 -45.81 -13.21
C THR A 8 36.44 -45.64 -11.83
N SER A 9 35.56 -45.32 -10.86
CA SER A 9 35.39 -45.89 -9.50
C SER A 9 36.63 -46.07 -8.61
N TYR A 10 36.53 -45.68 -7.35
CA TYR A 10 36.58 -46.63 -6.21
C TYR A 10 36.08 -46.01 -4.89
N PHE A 11 35.24 -46.79 -4.26
CA PHE A 11 34.76 -46.84 -2.91
C PHE A 11 35.90 -47.13 -1.93
N MET A 12 35.95 -46.53 -0.74
CA MET A 12 36.43 -47.25 0.45
C MET A 12 35.92 -46.67 1.75
N LEU A 13 35.11 -47.45 2.38
CA LEU A 13 34.61 -47.46 3.75
C LEU A 13 35.76 -47.86 4.70
N LEU A 14 35.96 -47.15 5.81
CA LEU A 14 36.71 -47.72 6.92
C LEU A 14 36.08 -47.33 8.27
N ILE A 15 35.48 -48.34 8.88
CA ILE A 15 35.10 -48.44 10.29
C ILE A 15 36.33 -48.91 11.07
N LEU A 16 36.62 -48.23 12.20
CA LEU A 16 37.39 -48.82 13.27
C LEU A 16 36.87 -48.36 14.63
N MET A 17 36.24 -49.29 15.30
CA MET A 17 36.04 -49.30 16.74
C MET A 17 37.37 -49.61 17.45
N LEU A 18 37.56 -49.02 18.61
CA LEU A 18 38.20 -49.73 19.74
C LEU A 18 37.95 -48.96 21.05
N SER A 19 37.40 -49.68 21.96
CA SER A 19 37.10 -49.43 23.37
C SER A 19 38.36 -49.38 24.24
N SER A 20 38.32 -48.60 25.32
CA SER A 20 38.95 -49.02 26.59
C SER A 20 38.45 -48.22 27.79
N CYS A 21 38.22 -48.94 28.81
CA CYS A 21 37.61 -48.75 30.11
C CYS A 21 38.33 -47.81 31.11
N ASP A 22 37.48 -47.35 32.04
CA ASP A 22 37.61 -47.18 33.50
C ASP A 22 38.44 -46.02 34.10
N SER A 23 37.73 -45.16 34.77
CA SER A 23 37.92 -44.91 36.22
C SER A 23 36.76 -44.09 36.80
N ALA A 24 36.06 -44.66 37.75
CA ALA A 24 34.98 -44.04 38.49
C ALA A 24 35.50 -42.98 39.48
N THR A 25 34.95 -41.78 39.47
CA THR A 25 34.89 -40.88 40.63
C THR A 25 33.48 -40.32 40.77
N ASN A 26 32.82 -40.74 41.85
CA ASN A 26 31.51 -40.29 42.25
C ASN A 26 31.53 -38.80 42.62
N HIS A 27 30.81 -37.94 41.91
CA HIS A 27 30.31 -36.67 42.40
C HIS A 27 28.80 -36.61 42.25
N PRO A 28 28.05 -36.12 43.23
CA PRO A 28 26.58 -36.13 43.19
C PRO A 28 26.09 -35.13 42.17
N LEU A 29 25.30 -35.60 41.20
CA LEU A 29 24.55 -34.77 40.26
C LEU A 29 23.46 -34.04 41.03
N ASN A 30 23.66 -32.72 41.18
CA ASN A 30 22.59 -31.81 41.47
C ASN A 30 21.74 -31.65 40.20
N THR A 31 20.66 -32.38 40.07
CA THR A 31 19.64 -32.18 39.07
C THR A 31 18.81 -30.94 39.44
N THR A 32 19.26 -29.78 39.02
CA THR A 32 18.39 -28.61 38.87
C THR A 32 17.41 -28.92 37.73
N LYS A 33 16.15 -29.25 38.10
CA LYS A 33 15.04 -29.22 37.15
C LYS A 33 14.95 -27.82 36.61
N GLU A 34 15.36 -27.63 35.36
CA GLU A 34 14.94 -26.45 34.56
C GLU A 34 13.43 -26.50 34.48
N VAL A 35 12.78 -25.66 35.25
CA VAL A 35 11.36 -25.35 35.08
C VAL A 35 11.28 -24.58 33.79
N SER A 36 10.95 -25.23 32.69
CA SER A 36 10.54 -24.59 31.45
C SER A 36 9.43 -23.63 31.81
N ALA A 37 9.73 -22.32 31.79
CA ALA A 37 8.74 -21.30 31.94
C ALA A 37 7.74 -21.48 30.77
N ALA A 38 6.51 -21.85 31.11
CA ALA A 38 5.43 -21.94 30.15
C ALA A 38 5.33 -20.54 29.49
N VAL A 39 5.60 -20.48 28.19
CA VAL A 39 5.36 -19.27 27.37
C VAL A 39 3.86 -19.05 27.41
N ILE A 40 3.43 -18.09 28.23
CA ILE A 40 2.04 -17.63 28.25
C ILE A 40 1.80 -17.05 26.87
N PRO A 41 0.89 -17.61 26.05
CA PRO A 41 0.57 -17.00 24.77
C PRO A 41 0.07 -15.57 25.04
N PRO A 42 0.44 -14.58 24.21
CA PRO A 42 -0.06 -13.22 24.36
C PRO A 42 -1.60 -13.28 24.42
N PRO A 43 -2.24 -12.43 25.24
CA PRO A 43 -3.69 -12.45 25.36
C PRO A 43 -4.29 -12.29 23.96
N ALA A 44 -5.27 -13.16 23.65
CA ALA A 44 -6.01 -13.05 22.40
C ALA A 44 -6.60 -11.64 22.33
N ILE A 45 -6.23 -10.87 21.30
CA ILE A 45 -6.79 -9.55 21.07
C ILE A 45 -8.29 -9.78 20.80
N GLU A 46 -9.13 -9.25 21.68
CA GLU A 46 -10.58 -9.29 21.48
C GLU A 46 -10.93 -8.43 20.29
N ILE A 47 -11.28 -9.08 19.17
CA ILE A 47 -11.62 -8.42 17.92
C ILE A 47 -13.04 -7.90 18.05
N LYS A 48 -13.18 -6.63 18.40
CA LYS A 48 -14.47 -5.94 18.46
C LYS A 48 -14.74 -5.22 17.14
N LEU A 49 -15.52 -5.86 16.26
CA LEU A 49 -15.94 -5.21 15.01
C LEU A 49 -16.83 -4.01 15.30
N ASN A 50 -16.51 -2.88 14.68
CA ASN A 50 -17.37 -1.70 14.72
C ASN A 50 -18.49 -1.85 13.68
N HIS A 51 -19.61 -2.41 14.10
CA HIS A 51 -20.75 -2.70 13.23
C HIS A 51 -21.30 -1.44 12.55
N GLU A 52 -21.29 -0.30 13.23
CA GLU A 52 -21.86 0.94 12.71
C GLU A 52 -21.05 1.50 11.56
N VAL A 53 -19.71 1.59 11.70
CA VAL A 53 -18.85 2.07 10.61
C VAL A 53 -18.85 1.11 9.42
N ASN A 54 -18.90 -0.22 9.67
CA ASN A 54 -18.98 -1.19 8.57
C ASN A 54 -20.33 -1.10 7.83
N ASN A 55 -21.44 -0.92 8.55
CA ASN A 55 -22.74 -0.71 7.93
C ASN A 55 -22.75 0.57 7.07
N TYR A 56 -22.18 1.66 7.59
CA TYR A 56 -22.02 2.90 6.84
C TYR A 56 -21.15 2.70 5.59
N ALA A 57 -20.00 2.07 5.73
CA ALA A 57 -19.08 1.80 4.61
C ALA A 57 -19.75 0.94 3.53
N ARG A 58 -20.48 -0.11 3.92
CA ARG A 58 -21.25 -0.94 2.99
C ARG A 58 -22.39 -0.20 2.33
N LEU A 59 -23.08 0.69 3.05
CA LEU A 59 -24.13 1.54 2.50
C LEU A 59 -23.58 2.45 1.39
N ILE A 60 -22.54 3.24 1.69
CA ILE A 60 -21.94 4.15 0.71
C ILE A 60 -21.27 3.43 -0.47
N ALA A 61 -20.85 2.18 -0.27
CA ALA A 61 -20.31 1.33 -1.32
C ALA A 61 -21.40 0.63 -2.18
N GLY A 62 -22.68 0.80 -1.86
CA GLY A 62 -23.77 0.12 -2.56
C GLY A 62 -23.80 -1.39 -2.29
N LEU A 63 -23.31 -1.85 -1.14
CA LEU A 63 -23.24 -3.27 -0.77
C LEU A 63 -24.36 -3.68 0.22
N ASP A 64 -25.04 -2.71 0.85
CA ASP A 64 -26.17 -3.00 1.71
C ASP A 64 -27.39 -3.40 0.87
N SER A 65 -27.92 -4.60 1.14
CA SER A 65 -29.08 -5.13 0.44
C SER A 65 -30.34 -5.20 1.32
N VAL A 66 -30.22 -4.90 2.61
CA VAL A 66 -31.26 -5.17 3.61
C VAL A 66 -31.92 -3.89 4.07
N SER A 67 -31.16 -2.92 4.59
CA SER A 67 -31.71 -1.73 5.27
C SER A 67 -32.51 -0.82 4.36
N TYR A 68 -32.22 -0.79 3.06
CA TYR A 68 -32.82 0.10 2.06
C TYR A 68 -33.52 -0.64 0.93
N LYS A 69 -33.94 -1.87 1.17
CA LYS A 69 -34.54 -2.73 0.12
C LYS A 69 -35.72 -2.08 -0.61
N LYS A 70 -36.49 -1.24 0.09
CA LYS A 70 -37.69 -0.55 -0.46
C LYS A 70 -37.42 0.87 -0.96
N ASN A 71 -36.17 1.40 -0.79
CA ASN A 71 -35.84 2.74 -1.25
C ASN A 71 -35.34 2.68 -2.70
N GLU A 72 -36.15 3.15 -3.64
CA GLU A 72 -35.83 3.09 -5.08
C GLU A 72 -34.59 3.88 -5.46
N THR A 73 -34.36 5.03 -4.83
CA THR A 73 -33.16 5.85 -5.08
C THR A 73 -31.89 5.08 -4.71
N TYR A 74 -31.92 4.44 -3.54
CA TYR A 74 -30.79 3.58 -3.11
C TYR A 74 -30.61 2.37 -4.03
N GLN A 75 -31.68 1.71 -4.48
CA GLN A 75 -31.54 0.57 -5.40
C GLN A 75 -30.92 0.98 -6.75
N LYS A 76 -31.27 2.15 -7.29
CA LYS A 76 -30.64 2.71 -8.49
C LYS A 76 -29.15 2.98 -8.26
N PHE A 77 -28.81 3.65 -7.16
CA PHE A 77 -27.41 3.87 -6.78
C PHE A 77 -26.63 2.55 -6.64
N ARG A 78 -27.19 1.59 -5.89
CA ARG A 78 -26.58 0.29 -5.65
C ARG A 78 -26.30 -0.46 -6.95
N SER A 79 -27.26 -0.50 -7.86
CA SER A 79 -27.12 -1.14 -9.18
C SER A 79 -26.00 -0.48 -9.99
N ALA A 80 -26.00 0.85 -10.09
CA ALA A 80 -25.01 1.62 -10.82
C ALA A 80 -23.59 1.46 -10.22
N SER A 81 -23.48 1.54 -8.89
CA SER A 81 -22.22 1.39 -8.17
C SER A 81 -21.63 -0.03 -8.32
N ASN A 82 -22.48 -1.07 -8.25
CA ASN A 82 -22.03 -2.45 -8.44
C ASN A 82 -21.54 -2.70 -9.87
N SER A 83 -22.25 -2.20 -10.87
CA SER A 83 -21.85 -2.33 -12.28
C SER A 83 -20.52 -1.61 -12.55
N ALA A 84 -20.40 -0.37 -12.12
CA ALA A 84 -19.18 0.42 -12.30
C ALA A 84 -17.97 -0.21 -11.60
N PHE A 85 -18.16 -0.72 -10.38
CA PHE A 85 -17.06 -1.37 -9.66
C PHE A 85 -16.70 -2.74 -10.26
N ALA A 86 -17.66 -3.52 -10.74
CA ALA A 86 -17.39 -4.79 -11.43
C ALA A 86 -16.55 -4.56 -12.69
N GLU A 87 -16.90 -3.55 -13.49
CA GLU A 87 -16.13 -3.15 -14.68
C GLU A 87 -14.73 -2.68 -14.30
N PHE A 88 -14.60 -1.82 -13.28
CA PHE A 88 -13.31 -1.35 -12.77
C PHE A 88 -12.44 -2.51 -12.28
N ARG A 89 -13.01 -3.45 -11.51
CA ARG A 89 -12.30 -4.63 -11.03
C ARG A 89 -11.80 -5.50 -12.19
N ALA A 90 -12.67 -5.80 -13.15
CA ALA A 90 -12.31 -6.65 -14.28
C ALA A 90 -11.23 -6.01 -15.18
N ASN A 91 -11.36 -4.71 -15.48
CA ASN A 91 -10.52 -4.04 -16.48
C ASN A 91 -9.26 -3.40 -15.90
N LYS A 92 -9.21 -3.15 -14.58
CA LYS A 92 -8.08 -2.45 -13.93
C LYS A 92 -7.43 -3.28 -12.83
N LEU A 93 -8.19 -3.74 -11.84
CA LEU A 93 -7.60 -4.38 -10.66
C LEU A 93 -7.13 -5.80 -10.96
N ALA A 94 -7.96 -6.63 -11.59
CA ALA A 94 -7.62 -8.02 -11.88
C ALA A 94 -6.36 -8.18 -12.76
N PRO A 95 -6.14 -7.38 -13.83
CA PRO A 95 -4.88 -7.40 -14.57
C PRO A 95 -3.67 -7.02 -13.71
N ILE A 96 -3.80 -6.04 -12.80
CA ILE A 96 -2.72 -5.65 -11.88
C ILE A 96 -2.47 -6.76 -10.84
N GLU A 97 -3.51 -7.39 -10.30
CA GLU A 97 -3.41 -8.53 -9.38
C GLU A 97 -2.64 -9.69 -10.05
N ASN A 98 -2.97 -9.99 -11.31
CA ASN A 98 -2.28 -11.04 -12.07
C ASN A 98 -0.81 -10.67 -12.33
N TRP A 99 -0.52 -9.46 -12.78
CA TRP A 99 0.85 -8.97 -12.97
C TRP A 99 1.65 -9.02 -11.65
N ARG A 100 1.07 -8.52 -10.56
CA ARG A 100 1.69 -8.57 -9.23
C ARG A 100 2.07 -9.99 -8.84
N ASN A 101 1.15 -10.95 -8.99
CA ASN A 101 1.37 -12.34 -8.58
C ASN A 101 2.47 -13.03 -9.39
N ASN A 102 2.66 -12.63 -10.65
CA ASN A 102 3.66 -13.22 -11.53
C ASN A 102 5.01 -12.49 -11.48
N GLU A 103 5.01 -11.18 -11.22
CA GLU A 103 6.19 -10.33 -11.42
C GLU A 103 6.79 -9.79 -10.13
N LEU A 104 6.01 -9.59 -9.06
CA LEU A 104 6.57 -9.12 -7.81
C LEU A 104 7.07 -10.29 -6.97
N SER A 105 8.34 -10.25 -6.58
CA SER A 105 8.92 -11.26 -5.70
C SER A 105 8.30 -11.20 -4.30
N ASP A 106 8.36 -12.33 -3.58
CA ASP A 106 7.87 -12.42 -2.20
C ASP A 106 8.42 -11.33 -1.29
N SER A 107 9.68 -10.94 -1.48
CA SER A 107 10.30 -9.88 -0.68
C SER A 107 9.66 -8.52 -0.89
N ILE A 108 9.10 -8.22 -2.06
CA ILE A 108 8.37 -6.98 -2.35
C ILE A 108 6.93 -7.11 -1.86
N TYR A 109 6.30 -8.22 -2.21
CA TYR A 109 4.91 -8.53 -1.92
C TYR A 109 4.59 -8.59 -0.41
N ASN A 110 5.54 -9.11 0.40
CA ASN A 110 5.39 -9.26 1.86
C ASN A 110 5.94 -8.06 2.65
N SER A 111 5.86 -6.85 2.10
CA SER A 111 6.25 -5.65 2.84
C SER A 111 5.38 -5.44 4.06
N SER A 112 5.98 -5.16 5.21
CA SER A 112 5.22 -4.86 6.44
C SER A 112 4.54 -3.49 6.36
N ALA A 113 5.17 -2.52 5.70
CA ALA A 113 4.64 -1.18 5.52
C ALA A 113 4.79 -0.70 4.07
N VAL A 114 3.82 0.10 3.63
CA VAL A 114 3.79 0.76 2.33
C VAL A 114 3.76 2.26 2.54
N LEU A 115 4.65 2.98 1.83
CA LEU A 115 4.62 4.43 1.69
C LEU A 115 4.02 4.78 0.33
N TYR A 116 3.04 5.69 0.30
CA TYR A 116 2.40 6.12 -0.94
C TYR A 116 2.27 7.65 -0.97
N PRO A 117 3.34 8.36 -1.35
CA PRO A 117 3.32 9.83 -1.48
C PRO A 117 2.42 10.25 -2.65
N PHE A 118 1.78 11.41 -2.53
CA PHE A 118 0.88 11.99 -3.54
C PHE A 118 -0.30 11.11 -3.93
N SER A 119 -0.69 10.19 -3.06
CA SER A 119 -1.73 9.19 -3.33
C SER A 119 -3.14 9.76 -3.26
N GLY A 120 -3.37 10.83 -2.46
CA GLY A 120 -4.72 11.08 -2.00
C GLY A 120 -5.32 9.82 -1.33
N PRO A 121 -6.63 9.59 -1.43
CA PRO A 121 -7.29 8.44 -0.80
C PRO A 121 -7.17 7.12 -1.60
N ASP A 122 -6.05 6.87 -2.30
CA ASP A 122 -5.89 5.75 -3.24
C ASP A 122 -5.52 4.42 -2.56
N ILE A 123 -6.25 4.02 -1.53
CA ILE A 123 -6.05 2.72 -0.88
C ILE A 123 -6.29 1.55 -1.83
N ILE A 124 -7.16 1.71 -2.84
CA ILE A 124 -7.52 0.61 -3.73
C ILE A 124 -6.30 0.10 -4.52
N TYR A 125 -5.44 0.98 -5.04
CA TYR A 125 -4.22 0.57 -5.72
C TYR A 125 -3.12 0.12 -4.75
N ALA A 126 -2.97 0.80 -3.60
CA ALA A 126 -2.01 0.39 -2.58
C ALA A 126 -2.28 -1.05 -2.11
N TYR A 127 -3.55 -1.38 -1.84
CA TYR A 127 -3.95 -2.72 -1.43
C TYR A 127 -3.84 -3.73 -2.57
N THR A 128 -4.21 -3.35 -3.80
CA THR A 128 -4.10 -4.24 -4.97
C THR A 128 -2.66 -4.66 -5.23
N VAL A 129 -1.69 -3.74 -5.08
CA VAL A 129 -0.27 -4.04 -5.30
C VAL A 129 0.36 -4.74 -4.09
N PHE A 130 -0.01 -4.35 -2.87
CA PHE A 130 0.59 -4.86 -1.62
C PHE A 130 -0.46 -5.41 -0.63
N PRO A 131 -1.24 -6.44 -0.97
CA PRO A 131 -2.38 -6.90 -0.15
C PRO A 131 -1.97 -7.49 1.21
N ARG A 132 -0.69 -7.78 1.41
CA ARG A 132 -0.18 -8.37 2.66
C ARG A 132 0.46 -7.34 3.60
N ALA A 133 0.53 -6.08 3.21
CA ALA A 133 1.08 -5.04 4.08
C ALA A 133 0.21 -4.89 5.34
N GLN A 134 0.87 -4.71 6.47
CA GLN A 134 0.22 -4.49 7.76
C GLN A 134 -0.10 -3.01 7.98
N GLU A 135 0.64 -2.14 7.29
CA GLU A 135 0.49 -0.70 7.40
C GLU A 135 0.59 -0.01 6.02
N TYR A 136 -0.37 0.87 5.74
CA TYR A 136 -0.41 1.70 4.55
C TYR A 136 -0.34 3.16 4.97
N ASN A 137 0.65 3.90 4.47
CA ASN A 137 0.85 5.31 4.76
C ASN A 137 0.64 6.13 3.49
N LEU A 138 -0.53 6.71 3.35
CA LEU A 138 -0.97 7.51 2.22
C LEU A 138 -0.82 8.99 2.52
N PHE A 139 -0.36 9.77 1.54
CA PHE A 139 -0.19 11.21 1.69
C PHE A 139 -0.93 11.97 0.58
N GLY A 140 -1.65 13.00 0.98
CA GLY A 140 -2.35 13.92 0.11
C GLY A 140 -2.47 15.30 0.74
N LEU A 141 -3.15 16.22 0.05
CA LEU A 141 -3.47 17.56 0.56
C LEU A 141 -4.97 17.71 0.83
N GLU A 142 -5.76 16.73 0.45
CA GLU A 142 -7.19 16.74 0.67
C GLU A 142 -7.49 16.61 2.16
N PRO A 143 -8.47 17.36 2.70
CA PRO A 143 -8.84 17.25 4.11
C PRO A 143 -9.35 15.86 4.46
N ILE A 144 -9.13 15.44 5.70
CA ILE A 144 -9.62 14.14 6.18
C ILE A 144 -11.14 14.04 6.22
N GLY A 145 -11.82 15.18 6.37
CA GLY A 145 -13.26 15.26 6.59
C GLY A 145 -13.66 15.05 8.04
N GLN A 146 -14.95 15.24 8.32
CA GLN A 146 -15.51 14.97 9.63
C GLN A 146 -15.72 13.46 9.80
N ILE A 147 -15.32 12.93 10.95
CA ILE A 147 -15.70 11.56 11.32
C ILE A 147 -17.18 11.60 11.75
N PRO A 148 -18.08 10.96 10.99
CA PRO A 148 -19.51 11.05 11.29
C PRO A 148 -19.82 10.37 12.62
N ASN A 149 -20.89 10.83 13.27
CA ASN A 149 -21.53 10.03 14.30
C ASN A 149 -22.28 8.89 13.60
N TRP A 150 -21.77 7.69 13.66
CA TRP A 150 -22.29 6.51 12.98
C TRP A 150 -23.72 6.12 13.44
N THR A 151 -24.12 6.59 14.62
CA THR A 151 -25.43 6.28 15.24
C THR A 151 -26.57 7.19 14.75
N VAL A 152 -26.26 8.28 14.06
CA VAL A 152 -27.28 9.25 13.63
C VAL A 152 -28.04 8.75 12.40
N ASN A 153 -29.33 8.47 12.61
CA ASN A 153 -30.29 7.95 11.63
C ASN A 153 -30.76 8.99 10.60
N ASN A 154 -29.91 9.87 10.07
CA ASN A 154 -30.33 10.75 8.97
C ASN A 154 -30.03 10.13 7.61
N GLN A 155 -30.61 8.98 7.38
CA GLN A 155 -30.35 8.10 6.25
C GLN A 155 -30.83 8.68 4.92
N ASP A 156 -31.95 9.42 4.93
CA ASP A 156 -32.47 10.03 3.70
C ASP A 156 -31.56 11.13 3.16
N SER A 157 -30.96 11.93 4.03
CA SER A 157 -29.97 12.92 3.67
C SER A 157 -28.70 12.24 3.06
N LEU A 158 -28.27 11.10 3.62
CA LEU A 158 -27.14 10.34 3.12
C LEU A 158 -27.41 9.78 1.73
N ILE A 159 -28.58 9.18 1.49
CA ILE A 159 -28.93 8.60 0.19
C ILE A 159 -28.84 9.64 -0.93
N ASN A 160 -29.25 10.88 -0.67
CA ASN A 160 -29.14 11.95 -1.65
C ASN A 160 -27.68 12.33 -1.96
N LYS A 161 -26.74 12.03 -1.06
CA LYS A 161 -25.28 12.28 -1.24
C LYS A 161 -24.54 11.15 -1.96
N LEU A 162 -25.13 9.96 -2.06
CA LEU A 162 -24.43 8.77 -2.61
C LEU A 162 -24.00 8.93 -4.06
N PHE A 163 -24.80 9.60 -4.89
CA PHE A 163 -24.43 9.88 -6.28
C PHE A 163 -23.24 10.86 -6.39
N GLY A 164 -23.04 11.71 -5.38
CA GLY A 164 -21.86 12.57 -5.27
C GLY A 164 -20.58 11.75 -5.04
N ILE A 165 -20.64 10.73 -4.17
CA ILE A 165 -19.53 9.78 -3.96
C ILE A 165 -19.23 9.05 -5.27
N GLN A 166 -20.23 8.51 -5.94
CA GLN A 166 -20.04 7.84 -7.23
C GLN A 166 -19.42 8.76 -8.29
N SER A 167 -19.88 10.01 -8.36
CA SER A 167 -19.29 11.02 -9.27
C SER A 167 -17.83 11.31 -8.91
N ALA A 168 -17.50 11.46 -7.62
CA ALA A 168 -16.14 11.71 -7.15
C ALA A 168 -15.18 10.56 -7.50
N LEU A 169 -15.67 9.33 -7.50
CA LEU A 169 -14.89 8.12 -7.83
C LEU A 169 -14.81 7.82 -9.31
N SER A 170 -15.64 8.45 -10.14
CA SER A 170 -15.76 8.11 -11.57
C SER A 170 -14.44 8.30 -12.34
N ASP A 171 -13.67 9.34 -12.04
CA ASP A 171 -12.39 9.59 -12.69
C ASP A 171 -11.38 8.51 -12.34
N GLN A 172 -11.27 8.11 -11.08
CA GLN A 172 -10.35 7.04 -10.68
C GLN A 172 -10.75 5.69 -11.30
N MET A 173 -12.02 5.34 -11.31
CA MET A 173 -12.47 4.09 -11.90
C MET A 173 -12.23 4.03 -13.42
N LYS A 174 -12.37 5.16 -14.12
CA LYS A 174 -12.14 5.24 -15.57
C LYS A 174 -10.67 5.44 -15.93
N LEU A 175 -9.98 6.36 -15.25
CA LEU A 175 -8.65 6.84 -15.61
C LEU A 175 -7.52 6.20 -14.81
N SER A 176 -7.82 5.46 -13.75
CA SER A 176 -6.86 4.89 -12.79
C SER A 176 -6.20 5.90 -11.84
N PHE A 177 -6.67 7.14 -11.78
CA PHE A 177 -6.18 8.17 -10.86
C PHE A 177 -7.26 9.18 -10.51
N PHE A 178 -7.10 9.88 -9.38
CA PHE A 178 -7.97 10.99 -8.99
C PHE A 178 -7.60 12.28 -9.72
N ILE A 179 -8.62 13.02 -10.13
CA ILE A 179 -8.46 14.43 -10.48
C ILE A 179 -8.91 15.24 -9.27
N THR A 180 -7.98 15.59 -8.39
CA THR A 180 -8.22 16.21 -7.08
C THR A 180 -9.25 17.35 -7.14
N LYS A 181 -9.12 18.28 -8.10
CA LYS A 181 -10.06 19.40 -8.25
C LYS A 181 -11.49 18.96 -8.58
N ARG A 182 -11.65 17.91 -9.40
CA ARG A 182 -12.97 17.37 -9.75
C ARG A 182 -13.57 16.60 -8.58
N MET A 183 -12.75 15.78 -7.91
CA MET A 183 -13.16 15.06 -6.72
C MET A 183 -13.64 16.02 -5.64
N ALA A 184 -12.86 17.03 -5.28
CA ALA A 184 -13.21 18.05 -4.30
C ALA A 184 -14.50 18.80 -4.69
N SER A 185 -14.63 19.21 -5.96
CA SER A 185 -15.84 19.89 -6.45
C SER A 185 -17.09 19.00 -6.39
N SER A 186 -16.97 17.72 -6.73
CA SER A 186 -18.09 16.77 -6.66
C SER A 186 -18.49 16.51 -5.22
N MET A 187 -17.55 16.40 -4.31
CA MET A 187 -17.79 16.18 -2.88
C MET A 187 -18.44 17.41 -2.24
N ASN A 188 -17.88 18.61 -2.46
CA ASN A 188 -18.43 19.85 -1.91
C ASN A 188 -19.87 20.14 -2.37
N LYS A 189 -20.20 19.86 -3.63
CA LYS A 189 -21.58 20.02 -4.17
C LYS A 189 -22.60 19.10 -3.48
N GLN A 190 -22.13 18.01 -2.89
CA GLN A 190 -22.98 17.00 -2.26
C GLN A 190 -22.84 17.00 -0.73
N ASP A 191 -22.23 18.03 -0.14
CA ASP A 191 -21.91 18.10 1.30
C ASP A 191 -21.17 16.85 1.83
N ILE A 192 -20.33 16.26 1.01
CA ILE A 192 -19.44 15.18 1.41
C ILE A 192 -18.11 15.80 1.78
N ASP A 193 -17.75 15.66 3.05
CA ASP A 193 -16.57 16.29 3.59
C ASP A 193 -15.39 15.32 3.60
N GLY A 194 -14.28 15.74 2.96
CA GLY A 194 -12.99 15.07 3.01
C GLY A 194 -12.89 13.68 2.35
N VAL A 195 -11.78 13.02 2.61
CA VAL A 195 -11.43 11.73 1.95
C VAL A 195 -12.01 10.50 2.61
N LEU A 196 -12.47 10.60 3.86
CA LEU A 196 -12.92 9.44 4.64
C LEU A 196 -14.01 8.61 3.92
N PRO A 197 -15.04 9.19 3.30
CA PRO A 197 -16.05 8.40 2.57
C PRO A 197 -15.46 7.62 1.38
N VAL A 198 -14.45 8.17 0.71
CA VAL A 198 -13.75 7.49 -0.40
C VAL A 198 -12.95 6.28 0.11
N LEU A 199 -12.22 6.45 1.20
CA LEU A 199 -11.48 5.37 1.83
C LEU A 199 -12.42 4.25 2.29
N LEU A 200 -13.50 4.59 2.99
CA LEU A 200 -14.51 3.61 3.46
C LEU A 200 -15.18 2.88 2.30
N PHE A 201 -15.50 3.60 1.21
CA PHE A 201 -16.06 2.99 0.00
C PHE A 201 -15.14 1.88 -0.52
N TYR A 202 -13.85 2.17 -0.73
CA TYR A 202 -12.92 1.18 -1.27
C TYR A 202 -12.62 0.06 -0.27
N MET A 203 -12.51 0.37 1.02
CA MET A 203 -12.31 -0.66 2.04
C MET A 203 -13.47 -1.66 2.08
N ALA A 204 -14.72 -1.18 1.98
CA ALA A 204 -15.88 -2.06 1.88
C ALA A 204 -15.89 -2.88 0.56
N ARG A 205 -15.44 -2.29 -0.55
CA ARG A 205 -15.32 -3.00 -1.85
C ARG A 205 -14.18 -4.02 -1.90
N LEU A 206 -13.22 -3.90 -1.00
CA LEU A 206 -12.14 -4.88 -0.78
C LEU A 206 -12.52 -5.93 0.29
N ASP A 207 -13.77 -5.91 0.78
CA ASP A 207 -14.28 -6.76 1.85
C ASP A 207 -13.49 -6.65 3.18
N LEU A 208 -12.86 -5.49 3.43
CA LEU A 208 -12.12 -5.23 4.66
C LEU A 208 -13.06 -4.87 5.80
N PHE A 209 -12.81 -5.41 7.00
CA PHE A 209 -13.61 -5.16 8.19
C PHE A 209 -12.98 -4.05 9.05
N ILE A 210 -13.64 -2.92 9.13
CA ILE A 210 -13.17 -1.74 9.86
C ILE A 210 -13.44 -1.95 11.35
N GLN A 211 -12.39 -1.77 12.17
CA GLN A 211 -12.49 -1.84 13.63
C GLN A 211 -12.61 -0.47 14.26
N ASN A 212 -11.79 0.48 13.79
CA ASN A 212 -11.72 1.81 14.38
C ASN A 212 -11.37 2.85 13.32
N VAL A 213 -11.84 4.08 13.54
CA VAL A 213 -11.50 5.26 12.74
C VAL A 213 -11.26 6.41 13.72
N HIS A 214 -10.09 6.99 13.71
CA HIS A 214 -9.78 8.11 14.59
C HIS A 214 -8.78 9.08 13.96
N PRO A 215 -8.83 10.38 14.35
CA PRO A 215 -7.87 11.35 13.92
C PRO A 215 -6.51 11.11 14.58
N ILE A 216 -5.45 11.36 13.81
CA ILE A 216 -4.06 11.18 14.23
C ILE A 216 -3.21 12.41 13.98
N MET A 217 -2.15 12.56 14.76
CA MET A 217 -1.09 13.53 14.52
C MET A 217 0.29 12.90 14.71
N LEU A 218 1.29 13.50 14.09
CA LEU A 218 2.70 13.19 14.35
C LEU A 218 3.19 14.04 15.54
N ASN A 219 3.57 13.37 16.63
CA ASN A 219 4.18 14.05 17.76
C ASN A 219 5.61 14.51 17.44
N ASP A 220 6.27 15.21 18.33
CA ASP A 220 7.63 15.77 18.12
C ASP A 220 8.70 14.69 17.86
N GLN A 221 8.46 13.44 18.22
CA GLN A 221 9.33 12.31 17.94
C GLN A 221 9.04 11.67 16.58
N GLY A 222 8.01 12.13 15.86
CA GLY A 222 7.56 11.53 14.60
C GLY A 222 6.73 10.26 14.79
N LEU A 223 6.18 10.02 15.98
CA LEU A 223 5.29 8.90 16.25
C LEU A 223 3.85 9.30 16.00
N ILE A 224 3.08 8.37 15.43
CA ILE A 224 1.63 8.53 15.26
C ILE A 224 0.97 8.46 16.62
N THR A 225 0.16 9.47 16.95
CA THR A 225 -0.63 9.53 18.18
C THR A 225 -2.07 9.94 17.88
N PRO A 226 -3.07 9.37 18.57
CA PRO A 226 -4.44 9.85 18.51
C PRO A 226 -4.53 11.30 18.98
N CYS A 227 -5.44 12.08 18.38
CA CYS A 227 -5.66 13.48 18.73
C CYS A 227 -7.12 13.88 18.53
N SER A 228 -7.45 15.15 18.84
CA SER A 228 -8.75 15.71 18.44
C SER A 228 -8.76 16.03 16.95
N GLN A 229 -9.95 16.03 16.36
CA GLN A 229 -10.18 16.34 14.95
C GLN A 229 -9.53 17.67 14.51
N GLN A 230 -9.54 18.67 15.39
CA GLN A 230 -9.02 20.02 15.10
C GLN A 230 -7.49 20.08 14.98
N ASN A 231 -6.79 19.14 15.62
CA ASN A 231 -5.34 19.06 15.65
C ASN A 231 -4.78 17.97 14.74
N ALA A 232 -5.63 17.36 13.91
CA ALA A 232 -5.27 16.20 13.15
C ALA A 232 -4.37 16.54 11.95
N ASP A 233 -3.30 15.79 11.81
CA ASP A 233 -2.50 15.70 10.59
C ASP A 233 -3.09 14.73 9.58
N GLY A 234 -3.95 13.82 10.06
CA GLY A 234 -4.50 12.75 9.27
C GLY A 234 -5.56 11.95 10.02
N LEU A 235 -5.90 10.79 9.47
CA LEU A 235 -6.74 9.80 10.11
C LEU A 235 -6.09 8.42 10.04
N GLN A 236 -6.41 7.58 11.01
CA GLN A 236 -6.06 6.17 11.01
C GLN A 236 -7.34 5.33 10.96
N ILE A 237 -7.32 4.31 10.10
CA ILE A 237 -8.34 3.28 10.03
C ILE A 237 -7.69 1.96 10.40
N GLU A 238 -8.13 1.36 11.49
CA GLU A 238 -7.76 0.00 11.88
C GLU A 238 -8.74 -0.98 11.24
N PHE A 239 -8.21 -2.03 10.61
CA PHE A 239 -9.03 -2.97 9.88
C PHE A 239 -8.47 -4.39 9.88
N LEU A 240 -9.31 -5.35 9.52
CA LEU A 240 -8.96 -6.76 9.34
C LEU A 240 -9.21 -7.19 7.91
N HIS A 241 -8.37 -8.07 7.42
CA HIS A 241 -8.65 -8.83 6.22
C HIS A 241 -9.57 -10.03 6.55
N PRO A 242 -10.53 -10.40 5.69
CA PRO A 242 -11.37 -11.58 5.91
C PRO A 242 -10.56 -12.84 6.19
N GLY A 243 -10.90 -13.54 7.28
CA GLY A 243 -10.22 -14.76 7.69
C GLY A 243 -8.90 -14.58 8.44
N GLU A 244 -8.48 -13.34 8.70
CA GLU A 244 -7.28 -13.03 9.49
C GLU A 244 -7.65 -12.40 10.84
N ASN A 245 -6.81 -12.63 11.85
CA ASN A 245 -6.93 -12.05 13.19
C ASN A 245 -5.81 -11.02 13.45
N VAL A 246 -5.26 -10.42 12.39
CA VAL A 246 -4.21 -9.41 12.49
C VAL A 246 -4.78 -8.05 12.15
N ILE A 247 -4.71 -7.12 13.10
CA ILE A 247 -5.11 -5.72 12.88
C ILE A 247 -4.09 -5.07 11.97
N ARG A 248 -4.57 -4.50 10.87
CA ARG A 248 -3.81 -3.70 9.92
C ARG A 248 -4.21 -2.24 10.05
N ARG A 249 -3.36 -1.34 9.57
CA ARG A 249 -3.57 0.10 9.67
C ARG A 249 -3.48 0.78 8.32
N LEU A 250 -4.41 1.66 8.08
CA LEU A 250 -4.36 2.65 7.02
C LEU A 250 -4.23 4.03 7.67
N ASN A 251 -3.09 4.67 7.45
CA ASN A 251 -2.82 6.05 7.85
C ASN A 251 -2.95 6.93 6.61
N TYR A 252 -3.88 7.86 6.61
CA TYR A 252 -3.95 8.91 5.60
C TYR A 252 -3.51 10.22 6.23
N PHE A 253 -2.49 10.85 5.66
CA PHE A 253 -1.95 12.13 6.11
C PHE A 253 -2.34 13.23 5.13
N SER A 254 -2.99 14.29 5.64
CA SER A 254 -3.27 15.53 4.93
C SER A 254 -2.15 16.52 5.22
N LEU A 255 -0.97 16.29 4.62
CA LEU A 255 0.25 17.05 4.89
C LEU A 255 0.95 17.47 3.61
N ASP A 256 1.54 18.68 3.64
CA ASP A 256 2.50 19.11 2.62
C ASP A 256 3.83 18.34 2.80
N ILE A 257 4.16 17.49 1.84
CA ILE A 257 5.40 16.70 1.82
C ILE A 257 6.50 17.33 0.97
N SER A 258 6.36 18.61 0.58
CA SER A 258 7.44 19.41 0.02
C SER A 258 8.52 19.74 1.05
N ASN A 259 9.67 20.25 0.61
CA ASN A 259 10.72 20.71 1.52
C ASN A 259 10.18 21.76 2.53
N LYS A 260 9.28 22.65 2.07
CA LYS A 260 8.61 23.61 2.96
C LYS A 260 7.74 22.90 4.01
N GLY A 261 7.05 21.83 3.63
CA GLY A 261 6.28 20.99 4.56
C GLY A 261 7.17 20.36 5.62
N TYR A 262 8.34 19.83 5.23
CA TYR A 262 9.34 19.30 6.16
C TYR A 262 9.88 20.36 7.13
N ASP A 263 10.13 21.59 6.64
CA ASP A 263 10.59 22.70 7.49
C ASP A 263 9.53 23.11 8.50
N SER A 264 8.26 23.16 8.09
CA SER A 264 7.15 23.55 8.93
C SER A 264 6.72 22.45 9.91
N LYS A 265 7.01 21.19 9.61
CA LYS A 265 6.68 20.02 10.43
C LYS A 265 7.86 19.03 10.50
N PRO A 266 8.88 19.30 11.33
CA PRO A 266 10.06 18.44 11.44
C PRO A 266 9.76 16.99 11.88
N SER A 267 8.63 16.76 12.56
CA SER A 267 8.16 15.42 12.91
C SER A 267 7.86 14.54 11.69
N LEU A 268 7.51 15.12 10.55
CA LEU A 268 7.34 14.37 9.30
C LEU A 268 8.66 13.72 8.86
N GLY A 269 9.78 14.44 8.93
CA GLY A 269 11.11 13.89 8.62
C GLY A 269 11.49 12.73 9.53
N LYS A 270 11.23 12.85 10.84
CA LYS A 270 11.46 11.79 11.81
C LYS A 270 10.57 10.57 11.55
N PHE A 271 9.31 10.79 11.23
CA PHE A 271 8.39 9.73 10.84
C PHE A 271 8.90 8.97 9.62
N MET A 272 9.26 9.67 8.54
CA MET A 272 9.79 9.04 7.33
C MET A 272 11.07 8.24 7.60
N GLN A 273 11.97 8.75 8.43
CA GLN A 273 13.23 8.09 8.78
C GLN A 273 13.07 6.92 9.77
N SER A 274 11.91 6.78 10.42
CA SER A 274 11.63 5.65 11.31
C SER A 274 11.49 4.32 10.59
N PHE A 275 11.17 4.35 9.30
CA PHE A 275 11.07 3.16 8.47
C PHE A 275 12.46 2.61 8.11
N LYS A 276 12.64 1.31 8.29
CA LYS A 276 13.93 0.65 7.99
C LYS A 276 13.89 -0.18 6.71
N SER A 277 12.73 -0.65 6.31
CA SER A 277 12.55 -1.52 5.17
C SER A 277 11.09 -1.54 4.76
N THR A 278 10.72 -0.63 3.86
CA THR A 278 9.35 -0.50 3.34
C THR A 278 9.29 -0.80 1.86
N SER A 279 8.10 -0.96 1.32
CA SER A 279 7.85 -0.77 -0.10
C SER A 279 7.21 0.59 -0.33
N THR A 280 7.57 1.22 -1.42
CA THR A 280 6.96 2.49 -1.84
C THR A 280 6.19 2.28 -3.13
N LEU A 281 4.96 2.80 -3.17
CA LEU A 281 4.14 2.93 -4.36
C LEU A 281 4.11 4.39 -4.79
N ILE A 282 4.39 4.68 -6.05
CA ILE A 282 4.25 6.04 -6.60
C ILE A 282 3.50 5.92 -7.92
N LYS A 283 2.35 6.56 -7.99
CA LYS A 283 1.49 6.47 -9.16
C LYS A 283 0.79 7.79 -9.39
N SER A 284 0.86 8.30 -10.61
CA SER A 284 0.18 9.55 -11.00
C SER A 284 0.55 10.76 -10.11
N ALA A 285 1.83 10.86 -9.74
CA ALA A 285 2.36 11.85 -8.77
C ALA A 285 2.66 13.22 -9.40
N SER A 286 2.11 13.51 -10.60
CA SER A 286 2.28 14.80 -11.30
C SER A 286 3.74 15.26 -11.45
N TYR A 287 4.67 14.31 -11.50
CA TYR A 287 6.13 14.56 -11.59
C TYR A 287 6.68 15.42 -10.44
N CYS A 288 5.96 15.51 -9.31
CA CYS A 288 6.43 16.30 -8.15
C CYS A 288 7.83 15.89 -7.71
N LEU A 289 8.14 14.59 -7.73
CA LEU A 289 9.46 14.07 -7.33
C LEU A 289 10.59 14.40 -8.32
N HIS A 290 10.31 15.02 -9.46
CA HIS A 290 11.31 15.56 -10.38
C HIS A 290 11.80 16.94 -9.96
N GLU A 291 11.02 17.67 -9.16
CA GLU A 291 11.32 19.04 -8.76
C GLU A 291 12.16 19.09 -7.48
N ASP A 292 13.06 20.07 -7.37
CA ASP A 292 13.96 20.23 -6.21
C ASP A 292 13.22 20.53 -4.91
N LYS A 293 12.05 21.16 -5.00
CA LYS A 293 11.20 21.43 -3.84
C LYS A 293 10.67 20.16 -3.14
N TYR A 294 10.86 18.98 -3.74
CA TYR A 294 10.52 17.67 -3.18
C TYR A 294 11.77 16.78 -2.95
N SER A 295 12.97 17.37 -2.90
CA SER A 295 14.22 16.63 -2.76
C SER A 295 14.32 15.89 -1.43
N LEU A 296 13.77 16.42 -0.33
CA LEU A 296 13.79 15.77 0.98
C LEU A 296 12.94 14.50 1.00
N ILE A 297 11.70 14.56 0.53
CA ILE A 297 10.85 13.35 0.45
C ILE A 297 11.44 12.34 -0.52
N ARG A 298 11.93 12.76 -1.71
CA ARG A 298 12.61 11.88 -2.67
C ARG A 298 13.78 11.15 -2.02
N LYS A 299 14.65 11.87 -1.29
CA LYS A 299 15.78 11.28 -0.56
C LYS A 299 15.30 10.25 0.46
N ASN A 300 14.31 10.60 1.31
CA ASN A 300 13.80 9.69 2.32
C ASN A 300 13.23 8.40 1.69
N LEU A 301 12.44 8.51 0.61
CA LEU A 301 11.91 7.33 -0.08
C LEU A 301 13.01 6.41 -0.60
N LEU A 302 14.07 6.98 -1.20
CA LEU A 302 15.23 6.21 -1.65
C LEU A 302 16.00 5.55 -0.50
N ASP A 303 16.10 6.24 0.66
CA ASP A 303 16.84 5.73 1.81
C ASP A 303 16.11 4.57 2.50
N VAL A 304 14.79 4.69 2.72
CA VAL A 304 14.02 3.74 3.54
C VAL A 304 13.39 2.60 2.74
N SER A 305 13.22 2.76 1.42
CA SER A 305 12.58 1.74 0.60
C SER A 305 13.53 0.62 0.26
N ARG A 306 13.10 -0.62 0.47
CA ARG A 306 13.72 -1.81 -0.11
C ARG A 306 13.25 -2.09 -1.53
N ALA A 307 12.06 -1.62 -1.86
CA ALA A 307 11.47 -1.69 -3.18
C ALA A 307 10.59 -0.48 -3.47
N ILE A 308 10.63 -0.03 -4.71
CA ILE A 308 9.79 1.06 -5.23
C ILE A 308 9.09 0.54 -6.48
N VAL A 309 7.76 0.62 -6.48
CA VAL A 309 6.91 0.37 -7.65
C VAL A 309 6.35 1.70 -8.08
N GLN A 310 6.65 2.13 -9.28
CA GLN A 310 6.22 3.46 -9.75
C GLN A 310 5.92 3.50 -11.23
N ASP A 311 5.06 4.48 -11.63
CA ASP A 311 4.95 4.90 -13.02
C ASP A 311 6.01 5.97 -13.37
N ASP A 312 5.98 6.50 -14.58
CA ASP A 312 6.91 7.52 -15.06
C ASP A 312 6.85 8.86 -14.33
N THR A 313 5.79 9.08 -13.52
CA THR A 313 5.60 10.31 -12.72
C THR A 313 6.33 10.29 -11.39
N GLY A 314 6.95 9.16 -11.04
CA GLY A 314 7.62 8.93 -9.76
C GLY A 314 9.00 9.60 -9.66
N ILE A 315 9.92 8.94 -8.97
CA ILE A 315 11.31 9.39 -8.83
C ILE A 315 12.00 9.26 -10.20
N PRO A 316 12.76 10.27 -10.66
CA PRO A 316 13.47 10.20 -11.93
C PRO A 316 14.36 8.96 -12.04
N TYR A 317 14.36 8.33 -13.23
CA TYR A 317 15.10 7.09 -13.47
C TYR A 317 16.59 7.20 -13.14
N SER A 318 17.20 8.35 -13.34
CA SER A 318 18.61 8.63 -13.03
C SER A 318 19.02 8.38 -11.57
N PHE A 319 18.06 8.32 -10.63
CA PHE A 319 18.32 7.96 -9.23
C PHE A 319 18.41 6.44 -8.97
N PHE A 320 18.05 5.62 -9.96
CA PHE A 320 18.04 4.16 -9.84
C PHE A 320 19.27 3.53 -10.50
N ASN A 321 20.47 3.88 -10.01
CA ASN A 321 21.72 3.30 -10.52
C ASN A 321 21.81 1.78 -10.21
N THR A 322 22.46 1.03 -11.10
CA THR A 322 22.55 -0.44 -11.03
C THR A 322 23.42 -0.96 -9.88
N ILE A 323 24.22 -0.11 -9.25
CA ILE A 323 25.00 -0.49 -8.06
C ILE A 323 24.05 -0.67 -6.86
N SER A 324 23.13 0.26 -6.70
CA SER A 324 22.22 0.29 -5.55
C SER A 324 20.88 -0.39 -5.81
N TRP A 325 20.46 -0.51 -7.08
CA TRP A 325 19.14 -0.96 -7.46
C TRP A 325 19.15 -1.99 -8.58
N SER A 326 18.34 -3.01 -8.45
CA SER A 326 17.94 -3.93 -9.51
C SER A 326 16.62 -3.46 -10.09
N ASN A 327 16.61 -3.07 -11.37
CA ASN A 327 15.49 -2.44 -12.04
C ASN A 327 14.82 -3.42 -13.01
N ARG A 328 13.49 -3.50 -12.95
CA ARG A 328 12.66 -4.21 -13.95
C ARG A 328 11.63 -3.24 -14.51
N LEU A 329 11.43 -3.27 -15.81
CA LEU A 329 10.58 -2.35 -16.55
C LEU A 329 9.40 -3.12 -17.16
N PHE A 330 8.20 -2.54 -17.09
CA PHE A 330 6.98 -3.13 -17.61
C PHE A 330 6.16 -2.09 -18.36
N GLY A 331 5.64 -2.49 -19.52
CA GLY A 331 4.86 -1.62 -20.38
C GLY A 331 5.68 -0.85 -21.38
N GLU A 332 5.34 0.40 -21.63
CA GLU A 332 5.97 1.24 -22.63
C GLU A 332 6.12 2.67 -22.10
N TYR A 333 7.28 3.27 -22.33
CA TYR A 333 7.53 4.67 -22.08
C TYR A 333 8.10 5.34 -23.33
N THR A 334 7.28 6.15 -23.98
CA THR A 334 7.70 6.96 -25.13
C THR A 334 7.92 8.40 -24.73
N GLN A 335 6.98 8.98 -24.00
CA GLN A 335 7.03 10.36 -23.50
C GLN A 335 5.98 10.56 -22.40
N PRO A 336 6.16 11.56 -21.52
CA PRO A 336 5.10 12.02 -20.61
C PRO A 336 3.85 12.48 -21.36
N ILE A 337 2.70 12.48 -20.68
CA ILE A 337 1.49 13.09 -21.26
C ILE A 337 1.71 14.58 -21.55
N ALA A 338 0.92 15.15 -22.45
CA ALA A 338 1.16 16.47 -23.06
C ALA A 338 1.41 17.62 -22.06
N VAL A 339 0.73 17.61 -20.89
CA VAL A 339 0.90 18.63 -19.84
C VAL A 339 2.23 18.54 -19.09
N PHE A 340 2.97 17.42 -19.22
CA PHE A 340 4.20 17.13 -18.49
C PHE A 340 5.41 16.86 -19.40
N LYS A 341 5.36 17.28 -20.67
CA LYS A 341 6.41 17.03 -21.66
C LYS A 341 7.82 17.43 -21.21
N GLN A 342 7.94 18.47 -20.37
CA GLN A 342 9.21 18.94 -19.82
C GLN A 342 9.92 17.92 -18.93
N PHE A 343 9.22 16.90 -18.44
CA PHE A 343 9.78 15.84 -17.60
C PHE A 343 10.20 14.59 -18.41
N TYR A 344 10.37 14.73 -19.74
CA TYR A 344 10.85 13.62 -20.54
C TYR A 344 12.23 13.11 -20.10
N GLN A 345 12.37 11.81 -19.99
CA GLN A 345 13.60 11.13 -19.54
C GLN A 345 14.13 10.27 -20.68
N ALA A 346 15.17 10.75 -21.39
CA ALA A 346 15.73 10.05 -22.54
C ALA A 346 16.30 8.68 -22.20
N ASP A 347 17.09 8.59 -21.11
CA ASP A 347 17.69 7.33 -20.65
C ASP A 347 16.61 6.30 -20.29
N TYR A 348 15.52 6.75 -19.66
CA TYR A 348 14.40 5.89 -19.31
C TYR A 348 13.72 5.32 -20.56
N SER A 349 13.50 6.18 -21.57
CA SER A 349 12.92 5.76 -22.85
C SER A 349 13.79 4.70 -23.54
N GLU A 350 15.10 4.88 -23.56
CA GLU A 350 16.02 3.89 -24.14
C GLU A 350 15.98 2.55 -23.38
N GLN A 351 15.93 2.57 -22.06
CA GLN A 351 15.84 1.35 -21.27
C GLN A 351 14.51 0.60 -21.51
N PHE A 352 13.41 1.31 -21.69
CA PHE A 352 12.13 0.67 -22.04
C PHE A 352 12.19 -0.05 -23.39
N LYS A 353 12.83 0.52 -24.39
CA LYS A 353 13.00 -0.10 -25.72
C LYS A 353 13.79 -1.40 -25.64
N ILE A 354 14.76 -1.49 -24.71
CA ILE A 354 15.71 -2.61 -24.63
C ILE A 354 15.17 -3.73 -23.73
N ALA A 355 14.55 -3.39 -22.61
CA ALA A 355 14.37 -4.33 -21.49
C ALA A 355 12.94 -4.42 -20.93
N ALA A 356 11.97 -3.69 -21.46
CA ALA A 356 10.63 -3.69 -20.89
C ALA A 356 9.84 -4.96 -21.24
N THR A 357 9.16 -5.52 -20.25
CA THR A 357 8.17 -6.58 -20.43
C THR A 357 6.81 -5.96 -20.74
N PRO A 358 6.11 -6.37 -21.82
CA PRO A 358 4.80 -5.81 -22.16
C PRO A 358 3.77 -6.04 -21.05
N ILE A 359 2.87 -5.05 -20.85
CA ILE A 359 1.66 -5.16 -20.03
C ILE A 359 0.44 -4.69 -20.83
N ASN A 360 -0.73 -5.17 -20.45
CA ASN A 360 -2.00 -4.89 -21.13
C ASN A 360 -3.00 -4.16 -20.24
N PHE A 361 -2.53 -3.43 -19.22
CA PHE A 361 -3.39 -2.68 -18.31
C PHE A 361 -2.84 -1.27 -18.09
N ARG A 362 -3.76 -0.38 -17.69
CA ARG A 362 -3.41 1.00 -17.33
C ARG A 362 -3.08 1.10 -15.85
N PHE A 363 -1.94 1.74 -15.53
CA PHE A 363 -1.49 1.92 -14.15
C PHE A 363 -1.44 3.40 -13.71
N GLY A 364 -0.92 4.28 -14.52
CA GLY A 364 -0.75 5.71 -14.24
C GLY A 364 -1.48 6.62 -15.24
N TYR A 365 -0.86 7.76 -15.55
CA TYR A 365 -1.42 8.72 -16.52
C TYR A 365 -1.35 8.21 -17.95
N SER A 366 -0.26 7.55 -18.30
CA SER A 366 0.04 7.15 -19.67
C SER A 366 -0.76 5.91 -20.09
N ASP A 367 -1.06 5.82 -21.39
CA ASP A 367 -1.66 4.68 -22.04
C ASP A 367 -1.00 4.52 -23.42
N PRO A 368 -0.17 3.49 -23.61
CA PRO A 368 0.21 2.42 -22.68
C PRO A 368 0.97 2.94 -21.45
N SER A 369 0.89 2.18 -20.37
CA SER A 369 1.53 2.52 -19.10
C SER A 369 2.99 2.09 -19.04
N SER A 370 3.77 2.82 -18.26
CA SER A 370 5.13 2.47 -17.87
C SER A 370 5.18 2.15 -16.38
N ILE A 371 5.83 1.04 -16.01
CA ILE A 371 6.07 0.68 -14.61
C ILE A 371 7.54 0.36 -14.42
N LEU A 372 8.16 1.00 -13.42
CA LEU A 372 9.45 0.62 -12.87
C LEU A 372 9.23 -0.12 -11.55
N VAL A 373 9.80 -1.31 -11.44
CA VAL A 373 9.99 -2.03 -10.18
C VAL A 373 11.46 -1.99 -9.85
N ALA A 374 11.84 -1.11 -8.93
CA ALA A 374 13.20 -0.98 -8.44
C ALA A 374 13.33 -1.67 -7.08
N ARG A 375 14.25 -2.62 -6.96
CA ARG A 375 14.56 -3.33 -5.73
C ARG A 375 15.96 -2.96 -5.26
N LYS A 376 16.10 -2.58 -3.99
CA LYS A 376 17.41 -2.25 -3.41
C LYS A 376 18.29 -3.51 -3.37
N ASN A 377 19.50 -3.40 -3.86
CA ASN A 377 20.46 -4.49 -3.80
C ASN A 377 20.86 -4.72 -2.35
N THR A 378 20.85 -5.98 -1.91
CA THR A 378 21.42 -6.36 -0.62
C THR A 378 22.94 -6.19 -0.74
N THR A 379 23.49 -5.23 -0.01
CA THR A 379 24.97 -5.16 0.13
C THR A 379 25.39 -6.46 0.79
N VAL A 380 26.13 -7.30 0.06
CA VAL A 380 26.84 -8.43 0.67
C VAL A 380 27.88 -7.78 1.57
N GLN A 381 27.63 -7.79 2.89
CA GLN A 381 28.62 -7.42 3.89
C GLN A 381 29.65 -8.53 4.04
#